data_ca4132e05f4e6577fe5b9f6cce3b4db2
#
_entry.id   ca4132e05f4e6577fe5b9f6cce3b4db2
#
_cell.length_a   1.000
_cell.length_b   1.000
_cell.length_c   1.000
_cell.angle_alpha   90.00
_cell.angle_beta   90.00
_cell.angle_gamma   90.00
#
_symmetry.space_group_name_H-M   'P 1'
#
loop_
_entity.id
_entity.type
_entity.pdbx_description
1 polymer ?
#
loop_
_entity_poly.entity_id
_entity_poly.type
_entity_poly.pdbx_seq_one_letter_code
_entity_poly.pdbx_strand_id
1 'polypeptide(L)'
;MKKNSYIIVALAGMLSMNSCNDDEFLPGNPSMEIKAENADALFGDSLPFTIKASDVDVPLSTLKAQLFYGEEQVSETVIRTKTSGNDYTGKIFVPYYANIPNGKATLKYILQNIHFTTTEMTKELALARPDFPYLTLVDEEGKEYRMERQSMYKYSVTGGFSQKMKAYIKTPKVGENGNELTFGWENGTIEAGSTNAISFSNTEPGNYAIKFNTLTYEAEPFAKLKVNGEDMELVENDIYAIKLTLKKNDILAFEGVPDYDNWWIDQDYFEKQEDGTLKFLPIDGSYQITANGKMKYFSVIALKNGEAAKLQDDGTGAIWAIGTGIGKPSVALSEVGWTPENGLCMPQLTAKKYQLTFIAGVTMKVDDINFKFFHINKWDNGEFKGDAISTTSELVKISSDGNLGLEEGQKFERGGIYRFTVDVTKGDTKAVLTVEKVGKVDLPAPDIFFGNDKMEVTDTDIYKSEQAFTQGQMITVTGIDNLNEWWIDPDFFEKQ
;
A
#
# COMPACT_ATOMS: atom_id res chain seq x y z
N MET A 1 -20.72 3.37 4.47
CA MET A 1 -19.99 4.36 5.24
C MET A 1 -20.58 4.43 6.66
N LYS A 2 -19.91 3.85 7.65
CA LYS A 2 -20.30 3.98 9.06
C LYS A 2 -19.25 4.86 9.74
N LYS A 3 -19.63 6.09 10.08
CA LYS A 3 -18.85 6.99 10.92
C LYS A 3 -18.88 6.47 12.35
N ASN A 4 -17.75 6.08 12.91
CA ASN A 4 -17.63 5.88 14.35
C ASN A 4 -17.28 7.22 14.99
N SER A 5 -18.27 7.88 15.58
CA SER A 5 -18.08 9.02 16.46
C SER A 5 -17.66 8.50 17.84
N TYR A 6 -16.42 8.76 18.24
CA TYR A 6 -16.01 8.55 19.63
C TYR A 6 -16.39 9.80 20.45
N ILE A 7 -17.39 9.66 21.31
CA ILE A 7 -17.73 10.65 22.33
C ILE A 7 -16.79 10.39 23.51
N ILE A 8 -15.85 11.29 23.74
CA ILE A 8 -15.05 11.30 24.98
C ILE A 8 -15.87 12.05 26.03
N VAL A 9 -16.48 11.31 26.93
CA VAL A 9 -17.12 11.86 28.14
C VAL A 9 -16.02 12.07 29.18
N ALA A 10 -15.64 13.32 29.41
CA ALA A 10 -14.79 13.69 30.53
C ALA A 10 -15.60 13.62 31.83
N LEU A 11 -15.38 12.56 32.61
CA LEU A 11 -15.96 12.43 33.94
C LEU A 11 -15.11 13.23 34.94
N ALA A 12 -15.59 14.40 35.34
CA ALA A 12 -15.01 15.19 36.42
C ALA A 12 -15.35 14.52 37.76
N GLY A 13 -14.41 13.72 38.29
CA GLY A 13 -14.49 13.19 39.65
C GLY A 13 -14.04 14.25 40.65
N MET A 14 -14.97 14.84 41.39
CA MET A 14 -14.67 15.62 42.59
C MET A 14 -14.22 14.68 43.70
N LEU A 15 -12.93 14.65 43.98
CA LEU A 15 -12.40 14.15 45.24
C LEU A 15 -12.15 15.35 46.15
N SER A 16 -13.07 15.59 47.10
CA SER A 16 -12.88 16.49 48.22
C SER A 16 -11.90 15.88 49.21
N MET A 17 -10.63 16.25 49.12
CA MET A 17 -9.67 16.06 50.23
C MET A 17 -9.52 17.42 50.94
N ASN A 18 -10.09 17.52 52.10
CA ASN A 18 -9.78 18.57 53.04
C ASN A 18 -8.34 18.38 53.52
N SER A 19 -7.43 19.20 52.99
CA SER A 19 -6.13 19.45 53.60
C SER A 19 -6.05 20.93 53.85
N CYS A 20 -6.09 21.31 55.11
CA CYS A 20 -5.86 22.68 55.53
C CYS A 20 -4.43 23.11 55.21
N ASN A 21 -4.30 23.96 54.20
CA ASN A 21 -3.32 25.02 54.11
C ASN A 21 -4.04 26.19 53.44
N ASP A 22 -4.17 27.28 54.16
CA ASP A 22 -4.79 28.54 53.68
C ASP A 22 -3.87 29.27 52.69
N ASP A 23 -3.48 28.60 51.63
CA ASP A 23 -3.02 29.24 50.41
C ASP A 23 -4.28 29.50 49.57
N GLU A 24 -4.77 30.71 49.54
CA GLU A 24 -5.87 31.12 48.64
C GLU A 24 -5.49 30.70 47.20
N PHE A 25 -6.23 29.73 46.68
CA PHE A 25 -6.07 29.30 45.29
C PHE A 25 -6.52 30.45 44.38
N LEU A 26 -5.54 31.21 43.90
CA LEU A 26 -5.78 32.27 42.92
C LEU A 26 -5.88 31.62 41.53
N PRO A 27 -7.04 31.67 40.85
CA PRO A 27 -7.17 31.14 39.51
C PRO A 27 -6.35 31.91 38.47
N GLY A 28 -5.95 33.14 38.80
CA GLY A 28 -5.33 34.08 37.88
C GLY A 28 -6.35 34.71 36.91
N ASN A 29 -5.85 35.61 36.07
CA ASN A 29 -6.66 36.29 35.05
C ASN A 29 -5.83 36.45 33.77
N PRO A 30 -5.62 35.37 32.98
CA PRO A 30 -4.85 35.46 31.75
C PRO A 30 -5.53 36.41 30.75
N SER A 31 -4.75 37.25 30.12
CA SER A 31 -5.21 38.22 29.13
C SER A 31 -4.32 38.20 27.88
N MET A 32 -4.92 38.46 26.72
CA MET A 32 -4.24 38.50 25.44
C MET A 32 -4.52 39.80 24.68
N GLU A 33 -3.52 40.25 23.93
CA GLU A 33 -3.65 41.32 22.95
C GLU A 33 -2.99 40.88 21.64
N ILE A 34 -3.73 40.85 20.53
CA ILE A 34 -3.18 40.54 19.22
C ILE A 34 -2.38 41.74 18.72
N LYS A 35 -1.08 41.57 18.51
CA LYS A 35 -0.15 42.62 18.02
C LYS A 35 0.00 42.56 16.49
N ALA A 36 -0.01 41.35 15.90
CA ALA A 36 0.04 41.16 14.47
C ALA A 36 -0.80 39.94 14.08
N GLU A 37 -1.66 40.14 13.10
CA GLU A 37 -2.52 39.11 12.53
C GLU A 37 -2.74 39.34 11.04
N ASN A 38 -3.20 38.33 10.34
CA ASN A 38 -3.64 38.42 8.94
C ASN A 38 -5.17 38.43 8.91
N ALA A 39 -5.74 39.23 8.01
CA ALA A 39 -7.19 39.27 7.76
C ALA A 39 -7.62 38.26 6.70
N ASP A 40 -6.69 37.84 5.84
CA ASP A 40 -6.88 36.92 4.75
C ASP A 40 -5.70 35.94 4.64
N ALA A 41 -5.90 34.84 3.96
CA ALA A 41 -4.89 33.82 3.69
C ALA A 41 -5.19 33.05 2.42
N LEU A 42 -4.14 32.43 1.88
CA LEU A 42 -4.28 31.39 0.88
C LEU A 42 -4.21 30.01 1.55
N PHE A 43 -4.97 29.07 1.03
CA PHE A 43 -4.73 27.67 1.39
C PHE A 43 -3.27 27.30 1.08
N GLY A 44 -2.59 26.65 2.00
CA GLY A 44 -1.16 26.35 1.92
C GLY A 44 -0.24 27.35 2.59
N ASP A 45 -0.76 28.48 3.10
CA ASP A 45 0.04 29.48 3.82
C ASP A 45 0.49 28.99 5.20
N SER A 46 1.59 29.56 5.69
CA SER A 46 2.00 29.52 7.10
C SER A 46 1.91 30.92 7.67
N LEU A 47 0.75 31.22 8.27
CA LEU A 47 0.41 32.59 8.73
C LEU A 47 1.13 32.94 10.02
N PRO A 48 1.95 33.99 10.04
CA PRO A 48 2.55 34.48 11.26
C PRO A 48 1.50 35.17 12.15
N PHE A 49 1.66 35.02 13.44
CA PHE A 49 0.90 35.79 14.44
C PHE A 49 1.80 36.24 15.58
N THR A 50 1.43 37.35 16.24
CA THR A 50 2.10 37.85 17.43
C THR A 50 1.05 38.25 18.46
N ILE A 51 1.14 37.66 19.65
CA ILE A 51 0.21 37.85 20.75
C ILE A 51 0.99 38.28 22.00
N LYS A 52 0.65 39.43 22.56
CA LYS A 52 1.09 39.80 23.89
C LYS A 52 0.23 39.07 24.90
N ALA A 53 0.86 38.24 25.73
CA ALA A 53 0.18 37.42 26.73
C ALA A 53 0.57 37.86 28.14
N SER A 54 -0.39 38.01 29.05
CA SER A 54 -0.18 38.47 30.42
C SER A 54 -1.10 37.74 31.39
N ASP A 55 -0.58 37.43 32.56
CA ASP A 55 -1.31 37.11 33.78
C ASP A 55 -0.47 37.68 34.94
N VAL A 56 -1.06 38.53 35.77
CA VAL A 56 -0.34 39.25 36.84
C VAL A 56 -0.13 38.35 38.04
N ASP A 57 -1.07 37.46 38.29
CA ASP A 57 -1.17 36.71 39.54
C ASP A 57 -0.60 35.29 39.42
N VAL A 58 -0.71 34.68 38.24
CA VAL A 58 -0.38 33.25 38.00
C VAL A 58 0.52 33.12 36.77
N PRO A 59 1.60 32.34 36.86
CA PRO A 59 2.45 32.09 35.69
C PRO A 59 1.70 31.50 34.51
N LEU A 60 2.02 31.98 33.30
CA LEU A 60 1.47 31.47 32.06
C LEU A 60 1.99 30.06 31.77
N SER A 61 1.22 29.25 31.02
CA SER A 61 1.54 27.90 30.63
C SER A 61 1.65 27.77 29.12
N THR A 62 0.54 27.92 28.38
CA THR A 62 0.50 27.70 26.92
C THR A 62 -0.35 28.75 26.22
N LEU A 63 0.06 29.11 25.01
CA LEU A 63 -0.73 29.82 24.02
C LEU A 63 -0.97 28.87 22.84
N LYS A 64 -2.23 28.60 22.53
CA LYS A 64 -2.64 27.80 21.36
C LYS A 64 -3.23 28.71 20.31
N ALA A 65 -2.87 28.50 19.06
CA ALA A 65 -3.56 29.00 17.89
C ALA A 65 -4.20 27.84 17.17
N GLN A 66 -5.50 27.87 16.97
CA GLN A 66 -6.29 26.80 16.33
C GLN A 66 -7.04 27.37 15.14
N LEU A 67 -6.96 26.68 14.00
CA LEU A 67 -7.68 27.04 12.78
C LEU A 67 -8.83 26.06 12.55
N PHE A 68 -10.00 26.59 12.23
CA PHE A 68 -11.21 25.80 11.98
C PHE A 68 -11.79 26.11 10.59
N TYR A 69 -12.19 25.04 9.88
CA TYR A 69 -13.05 25.14 8.70
C TYR A 69 -14.46 24.71 9.10
N GLY A 70 -15.36 25.70 9.25
CA GLY A 70 -16.63 25.47 9.92
C GLY A 70 -16.41 25.10 11.40
N GLU A 71 -16.86 23.94 11.81
CA GLU A 71 -16.70 23.42 13.18
C GLU A 71 -15.49 22.48 13.34
N GLU A 72 -14.82 22.12 12.24
CA GLU A 72 -13.70 21.18 12.23
C GLU A 72 -12.36 21.90 12.48
N GLN A 73 -11.64 21.48 13.52
CA GLN A 73 -10.27 21.95 13.75
C GLN A 73 -9.33 21.28 12.75
N VAL A 74 -8.70 22.09 11.87
CA VAL A 74 -7.85 21.63 10.79
C VAL A 74 -6.36 21.85 11.03
N SER A 75 -6.01 22.75 11.96
CA SER A 75 -4.61 23.05 12.31
C SER A 75 -4.49 23.56 13.73
N GLU A 76 -3.37 23.31 14.38
CA GLU A 76 -3.03 23.84 15.70
C GLU A 76 -1.53 24.13 15.80
N THR A 77 -1.21 25.25 16.45
CA THR A 77 0.15 25.58 16.89
C THR A 77 0.11 25.87 18.39
N VAL A 78 1.01 25.24 19.15
CA VAL A 78 1.12 25.40 20.60
C VAL A 78 2.46 26.02 20.95
N ILE A 79 2.43 27.13 21.69
CA ILE A 79 3.59 27.85 22.19
C ILE A 79 3.61 27.75 23.70
N ARG A 80 4.74 27.38 24.30
CA ARG A 80 4.93 27.46 25.74
C ARG A 80 5.20 28.91 26.17
N THR A 81 4.36 29.44 27.05
CA THR A 81 4.49 30.77 27.58
C THR A 81 5.05 30.69 28.99
N LYS A 82 6.21 31.33 29.23
CA LYS A 82 6.89 31.29 30.54
C LYS A 82 6.85 32.62 31.31
N THR A 83 6.65 33.71 30.58
CA THR A 83 6.81 35.07 31.16
C THR A 83 5.59 35.91 30.78
N SER A 84 4.95 36.50 31.80
CA SER A 84 3.86 37.46 31.64
C SER A 84 4.33 38.76 31.00
N GLY A 85 3.49 39.38 30.18
CA GLY A 85 3.75 40.66 29.53
C GLY A 85 4.62 40.60 28.28
N ASN A 86 5.06 39.41 27.84
CA ASN A 86 5.88 39.25 26.64
C ASN A 86 5.02 39.03 25.37
N ASP A 87 5.64 39.36 24.25
CA ASP A 87 5.10 39.01 22.92
C ASP A 87 5.53 37.60 22.55
N TYR A 88 4.56 36.78 22.17
CA TYR A 88 4.74 35.40 21.67
C TYR A 88 4.41 35.35 20.20
N THR A 89 5.38 34.87 19.41
CA THR A 89 5.26 34.77 17.97
C THR A 89 5.18 33.31 17.55
N GLY A 90 4.37 33.00 16.54
CA GLY A 90 4.22 31.70 15.95
C GLY A 90 3.74 31.76 14.52
N LYS A 91 3.58 30.60 13.92
CA LYS A 91 2.92 30.46 12.62
C LYS A 91 1.87 29.35 12.71
N ILE A 92 0.73 29.56 12.06
CA ILE A 92 -0.29 28.51 11.89
C ILE A 92 -0.42 28.14 10.42
N PHE A 93 -0.38 26.85 10.13
CA PHE A 93 -0.53 26.34 8.77
C PHE A 93 -2.00 26.33 8.36
N VAL A 94 -2.30 26.75 7.13
CA VAL A 94 -3.62 26.74 6.49
C VAL A 94 -3.68 25.54 5.56
N PRO A 95 -4.28 24.40 5.95
CA PRO A 95 -4.30 23.19 5.16
C PRO A 95 -4.93 23.38 3.78
N TYR A 96 -4.38 22.67 2.79
CA TYR A 96 -4.85 22.69 1.41
C TYR A 96 -5.58 21.38 1.11
N TYR A 97 -6.91 21.40 1.05
CA TYR A 97 -7.73 20.22 0.78
C TYR A 97 -8.45 20.31 -0.56
N ALA A 98 -8.71 19.14 -1.17
CA ALA A 98 -9.51 19.07 -2.39
C ALA A 98 -10.95 19.56 -2.14
N ASN A 99 -11.55 20.14 -3.17
CA ASN A 99 -12.97 20.52 -3.22
C ASN A 99 -13.44 21.52 -2.16
N ILE A 100 -12.53 22.18 -1.41
CA ILE A 100 -12.90 23.28 -0.53
C ILE A 100 -12.83 24.58 -1.32
N PRO A 101 -13.95 25.30 -1.49
CA PRO A 101 -13.99 26.59 -2.20
C PRO A 101 -13.40 27.71 -1.34
N ASN A 102 -13.21 28.89 -1.96
CA ASN A 102 -12.95 30.10 -1.23
C ASN A 102 -14.05 30.36 -0.18
N GLY A 103 -13.68 30.86 0.97
CA GLY A 103 -14.63 31.05 2.07
C GLY A 103 -14.01 31.72 3.27
N LYS A 104 -14.43 31.29 4.45
CA LYS A 104 -13.98 31.85 5.74
C LYS A 104 -13.53 30.71 6.64
N ALA A 105 -12.51 30.97 7.43
CA ALA A 105 -12.07 30.14 8.54
C ALA A 105 -12.17 30.92 9.86
N THR A 106 -12.21 30.15 10.93
CA THR A 106 -12.15 30.72 12.29
C THR A 106 -10.77 30.45 12.88
N LEU A 107 -10.06 31.50 13.25
CA LEU A 107 -8.80 31.44 13.98
C LEU A 107 -9.09 31.71 15.44
N LYS A 108 -8.80 30.75 16.31
CA LYS A 108 -9.04 30.80 17.75
C LYS A 108 -7.71 30.79 18.49
N TYR A 109 -7.50 31.75 19.36
CA TYR A 109 -6.37 31.79 20.28
C TYR A 109 -6.85 31.44 21.68
N ILE A 110 -6.11 30.57 22.39
CA ILE A 110 -6.40 30.15 23.76
C ILE A 110 -5.13 30.31 24.57
N LEU A 111 -5.17 31.22 25.56
CA LEU A 111 -4.10 31.40 26.53
C LEU A 111 -4.48 30.70 27.82
N GLN A 112 -3.57 29.90 28.37
CA GLN A 112 -3.78 29.17 29.62
C GLN A 112 -2.63 29.43 30.59
N ASN A 113 -2.96 29.63 31.86
CA ASN A 113 -1.99 29.69 32.96
C ASN A 113 -1.75 28.28 33.57
N ILE A 114 -0.86 28.19 34.56
CA ILE A 114 -0.53 26.94 35.23
C ILE A 114 -1.67 26.40 36.12
N HIS A 115 -2.64 27.22 36.47
CA HIS A 115 -3.85 26.86 37.21
C HIS A 115 -5.02 26.45 36.30
N PHE A 116 -4.74 26.23 35.00
CA PHE A 116 -5.72 25.84 33.97
C PHE A 116 -6.81 26.90 33.68
N THR A 117 -6.68 28.10 34.20
CA THR A 117 -7.55 29.22 33.80
C THR A 117 -7.21 29.62 32.37
N THR A 118 -8.23 29.77 31.53
CA THR A 118 -8.08 30.13 30.12
C THR A 118 -8.78 31.42 29.75
N THR A 119 -8.23 32.12 28.77
CA THR A 119 -8.93 33.18 28.04
C THR A 119 -8.85 32.85 26.55
N GLU A 120 -9.90 33.20 25.80
CA GLU A 120 -10.03 32.87 24.39
C GLU A 120 -10.32 34.13 23.57
N MET A 121 -9.76 34.18 22.37
CA MET A 121 -10.08 35.19 21.35
C MET A 121 -10.32 34.46 20.01
N THR A 122 -11.36 34.89 19.30
CA THR A 122 -11.73 34.33 18.02
C THR A 122 -11.73 35.39 16.94
N LYS A 123 -11.21 35.07 15.79
CA LYS A 123 -11.16 35.92 14.60
C LYS A 123 -11.63 35.18 13.37
N GLU A 124 -12.30 35.89 12.48
CA GLU A 124 -12.63 35.39 11.15
C GLU A 124 -11.47 35.71 10.20
N LEU A 125 -11.11 34.73 9.37
CA LEU A 125 -10.05 34.79 8.37
C LEU A 125 -10.67 34.49 6.98
N ALA A 126 -10.51 35.41 6.04
CA ALA A 126 -10.91 35.15 4.66
C ALA A 126 -9.94 34.18 3.98
N LEU A 127 -10.44 33.11 3.36
CA LEU A 127 -9.64 32.12 2.69
C LEU A 127 -9.87 32.13 1.18
N ALA A 128 -8.78 32.08 0.42
CA ALA A 128 -8.81 31.91 -1.02
C ALA A 128 -7.88 30.78 -1.47
N ARG A 129 -8.25 30.10 -2.55
CA ARG A 129 -7.34 29.15 -3.20
C ARG A 129 -6.32 29.91 -4.03
N PRO A 130 -5.02 29.59 -3.91
CA PRO A 130 -4.02 30.18 -4.77
C PRO A 130 -4.24 29.70 -6.22
N ASP A 131 -4.14 30.64 -7.15
CA ASP A 131 -4.08 30.35 -8.58
C ASP A 131 -2.61 30.45 -9.00
N PHE A 132 -1.92 29.32 -9.01
CA PHE A 132 -0.49 29.26 -9.26
C PHE A 132 -0.17 29.67 -10.69
N PRO A 133 0.95 30.39 -10.95
CA PRO A 133 1.33 30.77 -12.30
C PRO A 133 1.74 29.55 -13.17
N TYR A 134 2.19 28.50 -12.53
CA TYR A 134 2.55 27.19 -13.11
C TYR A 134 2.63 26.13 -12.02
N LEU A 135 2.73 24.87 -12.41
CA LEU A 135 3.15 23.77 -11.53
C LEU A 135 4.40 23.10 -12.11
N THR A 136 5.01 22.23 -11.34
CA THR A 136 6.15 21.42 -11.78
C THR A 136 5.84 19.95 -11.57
N LEU A 137 5.87 19.16 -12.63
CA LEU A 137 5.84 17.71 -12.57
C LEU A 137 7.29 17.23 -12.37
N VAL A 138 7.53 16.36 -11.40
CA VAL A 138 8.85 15.83 -11.04
C VAL A 138 8.83 14.32 -11.18
N ASP A 139 9.61 13.75 -12.09
CA ASP A 139 9.67 12.30 -12.29
C ASP A 139 10.54 11.58 -11.24
N GLU A 140 10.58 10.25 -11.30
CA GLU A 140 11.37 9.42 -10.36
C GLU A 140 12.89 9.67 -10.47
N GLU A 141 13.37 10.20 -11.58
CA GLU A 141 14.79 10.57 -11.79
C GLU A 141 15.09 11.99 -11.28
N GLY A 142 14.06 12.70 -10.81
CA GLY A 142 14.15 14.09 -10.36
C GLY A 142 14.14 15.13 -11.48
N LYS A 143 13.83 14.72 -12.71
CA LYS A 143 13.69 15.65 -13.82
C LYS A 143 12.39 16.43 -13.72
N GLU A 144 12.48 17.71 -13.93
CA GLU A 144 11.39 18.66 -13.79
C GLU A 144 10.79 19.05 -15.13
N TYR A 145 9.46 19.06 -15.18
CA TYR A 145 8.69 19.50 -16.35
C TYR A 145 7.70 20.56 -15.91
N ARG A 146 7.77 21.73 -16.57
CA ARG A 146 6.88 22.84 -16.26
C ARG A 146 5.49 22.57 -16.82
N MET A 147 4.49 22.58 -15.93
CA MET A 147 3.06 22.50 -16.28
C MET A 147 2.48 23.90 -16.41
N GLU A 148 2.09 24.27 -17.63
CA GLU A 148 1.53 25.59 -17.90
C GLU A 148 0.07 25.68 -17.44
N ARG A 149 -0.28 26.85 -16.88
CA ARG A 149 -1.65 27.16 -16.47
C ARG A 149 -2.55 27.27 -17.70
N GLN A 150 -3.57 26.44 -17.81
CA GLN A 150 -4.53 26.45 -18.91
C GLN A 150 -5.76 27.31 -18.58
N SER A 151 -6.23 27.25 -17.34
CA SER A 151 -7.31 28.06 -16.78
C SER A 151 -7.18 28.04 -15.26
N MET A 152 -8.11 28.68 -14.55
CA MET A 152 -8.14 28.66 -13.09
C MET A 152 -8.09 27.21 -12.58
N TYR A 153 -7.09 26.91 -11.74
CA TYR A 153 -6.82 25.59 -11.13
C TYR A 153 -6.43 24.45 -12.08
N LYS A 154 -6.38 24.67 -13.41
CA LYS A 154 -6.06 23.63 -14.38
C LYS A 154 -4.71 23.86 -15.04
N TYR A 155 -3.86 22.84 -15.02
CA TYR A 155 -2.48 22.86 -15.49
C TYR A 155 -2.22 21.69 -16.41
N SER A 156 -1.30 21.87 -17.35
CA SER A 156 -0.92 20.83 -18.30
C SER A 156 0.53 20.98 -18.74
N VAL A 157 1.18 19.84 -18.96
CA VAL A 157 2.46 19.76 -19.69
C VAL A 157 2.33 18.72 -20.77
N THR A 158 2.85 19.03 -21.96
CA THR A 158 2.92 18.10 -23.09
C THR A 158 4.40 17.79 -23.36
N GLY A 159 4.72 16.52 -23.50
CA GLY A 159 6.09 16.07 -23.73
C GLY A 159 6.16 14.64 -24.23
N GLY A 160 7.39 14.25 -24.64
CA GLY A 160 7.69 12.86 -24.98
C GLY A 160 7.83 12.05 -23.70
N PHE A 161 6.78 11.40 -23.28
CA PHE A 161 6.75 10.58 -22.07
C PHE A 161 6.68 9.09 -22.39
N SER A 162 7.15 8.26 -21.48
CA SER A 162 6.96 6.80 -21.53
C SER A 162 5.48 6.46 -21.41
N GLN A 163 5.08 5.27 -21.83
CA GLN A 163 3.72 4.78 -21.68
C GLN A 163 3.26 4.83 -20.23
N LYS A 164 4.14 4.61 -19.26
CA LYS A 164 3.96 4.86 -17.82
C LYS A 164 4.93 5.92 -17.36
N MET A 165 4.42 7.03 -16.87
CA MET A 165 5.18 8.14 -16.33
C MET A 165 4.86 8.25 -14.83
N LYS A 166 5.84 7.95 -14.00
CA LYS A 166 5.73 8.09 -12.56
C LYS A 166 6.29 9.43 -12.11
N ALA A 167 5.46 10.25 -11.48
CA ALA A 167 5.86 11.60 -11.09
C ALA A 167 4.98 12.11 -9.94
N TYR A 168 5.47 13.07 -9.18
CA TYR A 168 4.66 13.89 -8.30
C TYR A 168 4.62 15.34 -8.82
N ILE A 169 3.71 16.14 -8.28
CA ILE A 169 3.53 17.54 -8.71
C ILE A 169 3.87 18.45 -7.53
N LYS A 170 4.55 19.56 -7.80
CA LYS A 170 4.83 20.61 -6.82
C LYS A 170 4.41 21.98 -7.35
N THR A 171 4.06 22.89 -6.41
CA THR A 171 3.72 24.26 -6.72
C THR A 171 4.90 25.19 -6.51
N PRO A 172 4.94 26.37 -7.15
CA PRO A 172 5.77 27.46 -6.67
C PRO A 172 5.16 28.02 -5.38
N LYS A 173 5.96 28.77 -4.62
CA LYS A 173 5.46 29.59 -3.52
C LYS A 173 4.72 30.78 -4.10
N VAL A 174 3.57 31.14 -3.52
CA VAL A 174 2.74 32.27 -3.91
C VAL A 174 2.41 33.09 -2.66
N GLY A 175 2.58 34.42 -2.71
CA GLY A 175 2.40 35.29 -1.56
C GLY A 175 3.58 35.28 -0.59
N GLU A 176 3.51 36.14 0.41
CA GLU A 176 4.57 36.30 1.42
C GLU A 176 4.64 35.10 2.39
N ASN A 177 3.49 34.51 2.70
CA ASN A 177 3.35 33.41 3.65
C ASN A 177 3.23 32.04 2.99
N GLY A 178 3.28 31.98 1.64
CA GLY A 178 3.06 30.77 0.86
C GLY A 178 4.15 29.75 1.04
N ASN A 179 3.76 28.47 1.05
CA ASN A 179 4.65 27.34 0.99
C ASN A 179 4.65 26.70 -0.42
N GLU A 180 5.71 25.98 -0.73
CA GLU A 180 5.66 25.00 -1.80
C GLU A 180 4.77 23.85 -1.33
N LEU A 181 3.79 23.45 -2.14
CA LEU A 181 2.93 22.31 -1.89
C LEU A 181 3.31 21.19 -2.84
N THR A 182 3.14 19.95 -2.40
CA THR A 182 3.33 18.76 -3.22
C THR A 182 2.02 17.99 -3.33
N PHE A 183 1.83 17.28 -4.43
CA PHE A 183 0.71 16.40 -4.68
C PHE A 183 1.24 15.08 -5.19
N GLY A 184 0.94 14.02 -4.48
CA GLY A 184 1.38 12.67 -4.79
C GLY A 184 0.31 11.65 -4.43
N TRP A 185 0.58 10.38 -4.72
CA TRP A 185 -0.37 9.29 -4.48
C TRP A 185 -0.29 8.83 -3.04
N GLU A 186 -1.40 8.91 -2.33
CA GLU A 186 -1.51 8.51 -0.92
C GLU A 186 -2.91 7.94 -0.67
N ASN A 187 -3.04 6.86 0.12
CA ASN A 187 -4.33 6.26 0.50
C ASN A 187 -5.32 6.01 -0.66
N GLY A 188 -4.81 5.62 -1.84
CA GLY A 188 -5.64 5.33 -3.01
C GLY A 188 -6.09 6.55 -3.82
N THR A 189 -5.58 7.75 -3.52
CA THR A 189 -5.92 9.00 -4.21
C THR A 189 -4.72 9.95 -4.29
N ILE A 190 -4.89 11.07 -5.00
CA ILE A 190 -3.88 12.15 -4.97
C ILE A 190 -4.16 13.03 -3.76
N GLU A 191 -3.14 13.26 -2.95
CA GLU A 191 -3.23 14.09 -1.75
C GLU A 191 -2.16 15.18 -1.71
N ALA A 192 -2.50 16.31 -1.08
CA ALA A 192 -1.54 17.37 -0.81
C ALA A 192 -0.60 16.95 0.32
N GLY A 193 0.70 17.30 0.18
CA GLY A 193 1.76 16.97 1.13
C GLY A 193 2.52 15.68 0.80
N SER A 194 2.01 14.83 -0.11
CA SER A 194 2.69 13.62 -0.56
C SER A 194 3.66 13.91 -1.72
N THR A 195 4.76 13.16 -1.75
CA THR A 195 5.71 13.08 -2.89
C THR A 195 5.76 11.68 -3.49
N ASN A 196 4.87 10.78 -3.06
CA ASN A 196 4.76 9.46 -3.68
C ASN A 196 4.31 9.61 -5.14
N ALA A 197 4.93 8.85 -6.02
CA ALA A 197 4.69 9.01 -7.45
C ALA A 197 3.25 8.64 -7.84
N ILE A 198 2.64 9.49 -8.65
CA ILE A 198 1.40 9.23 -9.39
C ILE A 198 1.80 8.47 -10.66
N SER A 199 1.19 7.33 -10.93
CA SER A 199 1.46 6.54 -12.15
C SER A 199 0.56 7.00 -13.29
N PHE A 200 0.95 8.08 -13.95
CA PHE A 200 0.31 8.47 -15.20
C PHE A 200 0.54 7.40 -16.25
N SER A 201 -0.46 7.14 -17.07
CA SER A 201 -0.34 6.14 -18.14
C SER A 201 -1.11 6.56 -19.38
N ASN A 202 -0.52 6.29 -20.54
CA ASN A 202 -1.15 6.51 -21.83
C ASN A 202 -1.12 5.21 -22.64
N THR A 203 -2.02 5.04 -23.59
CA THR A 203 -2.09 3.83 -24.44
C THR A 203 -0.80 3.62 -25.24
N GLU A 204 -0.16 4.71 -25.64
CA GLU A 204 1.08 4.70 -26.44
C GLU A 204 2.12 5.62 -25.79
N PRO A 205 3.41 5.26 -25.84
CA PRO A 205 4.49 6.19 -25.48
C PRO A 205 4.60 7.29 -26.51
N GLY A 206 5.19 8.43 -26.14
CA GLY A 206 5.45 9.52 -27.05
C GLY A 206 4.85 10.85 -26.59
N ASN A 207 4.37 11.65 -27.52
CA ASN A 207 3.94 13.01 -27.20
C ASN A 207 2.49 13.04 -26.71
N TYR A 208 2.29 13.13 -25.40
CA TYR A 208 0.98 13.31 -24.79
C TYR A 208 0.99 14.35 -23.67
N ALA A 209 -0.21 14.77 -23.24
CA ALA A 209 -0.36 15.78 -22.20
C ALA A 209 -0.67 15.12 -20.84
N ILE A 210 0.07 15.53 -19.80
CA ILE A 210 -0.27 15.27 -18.40
C ILE A 210 -0.96 16.51 -17.86
N LYS A 211 -2.13 16.34 -17.26
CA LYS A 211 -2.97 17.41 -16.72
C LYS A 211 -3.23 17.20 -15.25
N PHE A 212 -3.46 18.30 -14.55
CA PHE A 212 -3.79 18.30 -13.12
C PHE A 212 -4.70 19.47 -12.78
N ASN A 213 -5.65 19.22 -11.88
CA ASN A 213 -6.56 20.22 -11.34
C ASN A 213 -6.32 20.40 -9.83
N THR A 214 -5.79 21.55 -9.43
CA THR A 214 -5.48 21.85 -8.01
C THR A 214 -6.72 22.03 -7.13
N LEU A 215 -7.91 22.21 -7.68
CA LEU A 215 -9.15 22.26 -6.91
C LEU A 215 -9.66 20.87 -6.56
N THR A 216 -9.74 19.96 -7.55
CA THR A 216 -10.35 18.64 -7.38
C THR A 216 -9.33 17.52 -7.12
N TYR A 217 -8.04 17.78 -7.37
CA TYR A 217 -6.94 16.82 -7.40
C TYR A 217 -7.07 15.77 -8.53
N GLU A 218 -8.01 16.00 -9.45
CA GLU A 218 -8.10 15.17 -10.65
C GLU A 218 -6.86 15.34 -11.52
N ALA A 219 -6.34 14.23 -12.00
CA ALA A 219 -5.21 14.18 -12.91
C ALA A 219 -5.50 13.26 -14.09
N GLU A 220 -4.79 13.45 -15.19
CA GLU A 220 -4.84 12.59 -16.37
C GLU A 220 -3.51 12.68 -17.17
N PRO A 221 -3.15 11.70 -18.01
CA PRO A 221 -3.95 10.56 -18.37
C PRO A 221 -3.75 9.38 -17.43
N PHE A 222 -4.82 8.60 -17.27
CA PHE A 222 -4.72 7.22 -16.81
C PHE A 222 -5.29 6.36 -17.93
N ALA A 223 -4.46 5.44 -18.45
CA ALA A 223 -4.91 4.51 -19.48
C ALA A 223 -6.10 3.70 -18.95
N LYS A 224 -7.14 3.62 -19.74
CA LYS A 224 -8.28 2.77 -19.44
C LYS A 224 -7.92 1.34 -19.84
N LEU A 225 -7.74 0.49 -18.86
CA LEU A 225 -7.62 -0.94 -19.08
C LEU A 225 -9.03 -1.49 -19.31
N LYS A 226 -9.17 -2.39 -20.28
CA LYS A 226 -10.45 -3.02 -20.60
C LYS A 226 -10.31 -4.53 -20.70
N VAL A 227 -11.40 -5.23 -20.44
CA VAL A 227 -11.58 -6.64 -20.74
C VAL A 227 -12.82 -6.78 -21.60
N ASN A 228 -12.68 -7.27 -22.84
CA ASN A 228 -13.75 -7.40 -23.83
C ASN A 228 -14.51 -6.08 -24.05
N GLY A 229 -13.81 -4.94 -24.05
CA GLY A 229 -14.38 -3.62 -24.24
C GLY A 229 -14.99 -2.99 -22.97
N GLU A 230 -15.10 -3.71 -21.84
CA GLU A 230 -15.58 -3.19 -20.57
C GLU A 230 -14.43 -2.57 -19.78
N ASP A 231 -14.61 -1.34 -19.25
CA ASP A 231 -13.58 -0.61 -18.50
C ASP A 231 -13.30 -1.30 -17.15
N MET A 232 -12.01 -1.50 -16.81
CA MET A 232 -11.58 -1.88 -15.47
C MET A 232 -11.54 -0.63 -14.58
N GLU A 233 -11.96 -0.75 -13.32
CA GLU A 233 -11.89 0.33 -12.33
C GLU A 233 -10.49 0.41 -11.72
N LEU A 234 -9.94 1.63 -11.61
CA LEU A 234 -8.71 1.89 -10.83
C LEU A 234 -9.05 1.75 -9.34
N VAL A 235 -8.48 0.75 -8.66
CA VAL A 235 -8.73 0.48 -7.24
C VAL A 235 -7.60 0.95 -6.33
N GLU A 236 -6.39 1.01 -6.89
CA GLU A 236 -5.18 1.53 -6.26
C GLU A 236 -4.22 2.00 -7.35
N ASN A 237 -3.16 2.75 -6.96
CA ASN A 237 -2.16 3.21 -7.92
C ASN A 237 -1.59 2.03 -8.75
N ASP A 238 -1.86 2.06 -10.06
CA ASP A 238 -1.46 1.05 -11.04
C ASP A 238 -2.09 -0.36 -10.82
N ILE A 239 -3.21 -0.42 -10.09
CA ILE A 239 -4.00 -1.64 -9.88
C ILE A 239 -5.45 -1.39 -10.32
N TYR A 240 -5.93 -2.22 -11.23
CA TYR A 240 -7.25 -2.13 -11.82
C TYR A 240 -8.03 -3.41 -11.58
N ALA A 241 -9.33 -3.33 -11.39
CA ALA A 241 -10.17 -4.50 -11.18
C ALA A 241 -11.46 -4.43 -11.99
N ILE A 242 -11.96 -5.60 -12.36
CA ILE A 242 -13.27 -5.76 -12.99
C ILE A 242 -13.95 -7.01 -12.45
N LYS A 243 -15.27 -6.94 -12.24
CA LYS A 243 -16.09 -8.09 -11.85
C LYS A 243 -16.90 -8.56 -13.05
N LEU A 244 -16.72 -9.80 -13.42
CA LEU A 244 -17.32 -10.42 -14.60
C LEU A 244 -18.05 -11.72 -14.24
N THR A 245 -19.09 -12.03 -14.99
CA THR A 245 -19.67 -13.37 -15.03
C THR A 245 -19.09 -14.09 -16.23
N LEU A 246 -18.27 -15.09 -15.98
CA LEU A 246 -17.51 -15.81 -17.00
C LEU A 246 -17.96 -17.27 -17.10
N LYS A 247 -17.84 -17.82 -18.28
CA LYS A 247 -18.02 -19.24 -18.56
C LYS A 247 -16.69 -19.87 -18.86
N LYS A 248 -16.59 -21.15 -18.58
CA LYS A 248 -15.44 -21.94 -19.01
C LYS A 248 -15.23 -21.82 -20.51
N ASN A 249 -13.99 -21.57 -20.92
CA ASN A 249 -13.54 -21.32 -22.29
C ASN A 249 -13.96 -19.96 -22.89
N ASP A 250 -14.49 -19.03 -22.12
CA ASP A 250 -14.65 -17.65 -22.59
C ASP A 250 -13.29 -17.09 -23.03
N ILE A 251 -13.30 -16.31 -24.10
CA ILE A 251 -12.12 -15.63 -24.62
C ILE A 251 -12.11 -14.19 -24.11
N LEU A 252 -11.02 -13.80 -23.47
CA LEU A 252 -10.84 -12.48 -22.88
C LEU A 252 -9.78 -11.71 -23.66
N ALA A 253 -10.20 -10.59 -24.26
CA ALA A 253 -9.31 -9.62 -24.88
C ALA A 253 -9.01 -8.51 -23.88
N PHE A 254 -7.73 -8.32 -23.54
CA PHE A 254 -7.26 -7.24 -22.67
C PHE A 254 -6.75 -6.09 -23.54
N GLU A 255 -7.25 -4.90 -23.28
CA GLU A 255 -6.90 -3.67 -24.02
C GLU A 255 -6.31 -2.63 -23.09
N GLY A 256 -5.38 -1.82 -23.61
CA GLY A 256 -4.75 -0.72 -22.86
C GLY A 256 -3.74 -1.17 -21.78
N VAL A 257 -3.43 -2.45 -21.71
CA VAL A 257 -2.45 -3.01 -20.76
C VAL A 257 -1.04 -2.73 -21.25
N PRO A 258 -0.26 -1.89 -20.54
CA PRO A 258 1.10 -1.59 -20.96
C PRO A 258 1.99 -2.82 -20.92
N ASP A 259 2.83 -3.00 -21.94
CA ASP A 259 3.84 -4.07 -22.00
C ASP A 259 3.25 -5.48 -21.77
N TYR A 260 2.05 -5.70 -22.33
CA TYR A 260 1.22 -6.88 -22.11
C TYR A 260 1.96 -8.22 -22.38
N ASP A 261 2.84 -8.26 -23.35
CA ASP A 261 3.58 -9.48 -23.70
C ASP A 261 4.52 -9.95 -22.58
N ASN A 262 4.94 -9.05 -21.71
CA ASN A 262 5.78 -9.34 -20.54
C ASN A 262 4.98 -9.56 -19.24
N TRP A 263 3.65 -9.67 -19.35
CA TRP A 263 2.82 -9.99 -18.19
C TRP A 263 2.85 -11.48 -17.91
N TRP A 264 2.98 -11.83 -16.64
CA TRP A 264 2.90 -13.22 -16.21
C TRP A 264 1.43 -13.68 -16.20
N ILE A 265 1.16 -14.78 -16.91
CA ILE A 265 -0.18 -15.32 -17.07
C ILE A 265 -0.30 -16.60 -16.23
N ASP A 266 -1.26 -16.60 -15.30
CA ASP A 266 -1.51 -17.76 -14.45
C ASP A 266 -2.18 -18.87 -15.24
N GLN A 267 -1.43 -19.95 -15.45
CA GLN A 267 -1.87 -21.13 -16.21
C GLN A 267 -3.04 -21.89 -15.58
N ASP A 268 -3.36 -21.61 -14.30
CA ASP A 268 -4.53 -22.18 -13.63
C ASP A 268 -5.82 -21.45 -14.00
N TYR A 269 -5.71 -20.19 -14.41
CA TYR A 269 -6.85 -19.36 -14.79
C TYR A 269 -6.96 -19.14 -16.30
N PHE A 270 -5.83 -19.10 -17.00
CA PHE A 270 -5.79 -18.67 -18.39
C PHE A 270 -4.88 -19.55 -19.27
N GLU A 271 -5.31 -19.72 -20.52
CA GLU A 271 -4.50 -20.25 -21.60
C GLU A 271 -4.31 -19.14 -22.65
N LYS A 272 -3.04 -18.70 -22.85
CA LYS A 272 -2.72 -17.66 -23.82
C LYS A 272 -2.93 -18.20 -25.24
N GLN A 273 -3.69 -17.46 -26.05
CA GLN A 273 -3.97 -17.79 -27.45
C GLN A 273 -2.94 -17.13 -28.37
N GLU A 274 -2.84 -17.62 -29.62
CA GLU A 274 -1.90 -17.08 -30.62
C GLU A 274 -2.13 -15.60 -30.95
N ASP A 275 -3.37 -15.12 -30.86
CA ASP A 275 -3.75 -13.73 -31.08
C ASP A 275 -3.56 -12.81 -29.84
N GLY A 276 -2.98 -13.36 -28.77
CA GLY A 276 -2.75 -12.62 -27.52
C GLY A 276 -3.94 -12.58 -26.57
N THR A 277 -5.10 -13.10 -26.96
CA THR A 277 -6.24 -13.24 -26.04
C THR A 277 -6.00 -14.34 -25.01
N LEU A 278 -6.77 -14.32 -23.91
CA LEU A 278 -6.69 -15.34 -22.86
C LEU A 278 -7.98 -16.14 -22.81
N LYS A 279 -7.87 -17.47 -22.93
CA LYS A 279 -8.99 -18.37 -22.74
C LYS A 279 -9.14 -18.67 -21.24
N PHE A 280 -10.31 -18.42 -20.67
CA PHE A 280 -10.63 -18.64 -19.28
C PHE A 280 -10.87 -20.13 -18.99
N LEU A 281 -10.17 -20.68 -17.98
CA LEU A 281 -10.16 -22.12 -17.71
C LEU A 281 -11.11 -22.60 -16.62
N PRO A 282 -11.41 -21.80 -15.55
CA PRO A 282 -12.30 -22.22 -14.48
C PRO A 282 -13.74 -22.45 -14.94
N ILE A 283 -14.53 -23.11 -14.07
CA ILE A 283 -15.96 -23.34 -14.29
C ILE A 283 -16.73 -22.00 -14.37
N ASP A 284 -17.96 -22.07 -14.88
CA ASP A 284 -18.88 -20.93 -14.95
C ASP A 284 -19.09 -20.31 -13.57
N GLY A 285 -19.04 -18.97 -13.48
CA GLY A 285 -19.19 -18.28 -12.22
C GLY A 285 -18.98 -16.77 -12.30
N SER A 286 -19.04 -16.11 -11.15
CA SER A 286 -18.68 -14.70 -11.03
C SER A 286 -17.24 -14.60 -10.50
N TYR A 287 -16.45 -13.73 -11.11
CA TYR A 287 -15.03 -13.58 -10.82
C TYR A 287 -14.66 -12.10 -10.79
N GLN A 288 -13.66 -11.76 -10.01
CA GLN A 288 -12.95 -10.50 -10.13
C GLN A 288 -11.57 -10.78 -10.74
N ILE A 289 -11.27 -10.06 -11.80
CA ILE A 289 -9.92 -10.03 -12.39
C ILE A 289 -9.27 -8.72 -11.95
N THR A 290 -8.08 -8.81 -11.38
CA THR A 290 -7.29 -7.65 -10.97
C THR A 290 -6.01 -7.60 -11.79
N ALA A 291 -5.83 -6.53 -12.54
CA ALA A 291 -4.60 -6.24 -13.28
C ALA A 291 -3.66 -5.44 -12.37
N ASN A 292 -2.59 -6.03 -11.91
CA ASN A 292 -1.55 -5.37 -11.12
C ASN A 292 -0.38 -4.95 -12.00
N GLY A 293 -0.32 -3.67 -12.36
CA GLY A 293 0.72 -3.14 -13.24
C GLY A 293 2.11 -3.09 -12.60
N LYS A 294 2.19 -3.02 -11.25
CA LYS A 294 3.47 -3.07 -10.53
C LYS A 294 4.14 -4.44 -10.67
N MET A 295 3.34 -5.51 -10.64
CA MET A 295 3.81 -6.89 -10.74
C MET A 295 3.67 -7.50 -12.14
N LYS A 296 3.03 -6.80 -13.07
CA LYS A 296 2.67 -7.30 -14.41
C LYS A 296 1.96 -8.66 -14.35
N TYR A 297 0.89 -8.72 -13.59
CA TYR A 297 0.19 -9.94 -13.25
C TYR A 297 -1.32 -9.74 -13.18
N PHE A 298 -2.08 -10.72 -13.70
CA PHE A 298 -3.53 -10.80 -13.52
C PHE A 298 -3.86 -11.79 -12.40
N SER A 299 -4.30 -11.29 -11.25
CA SER A 299 -4.87 -12.17 -10.23
C SER A 299 -6.38 -12.32 -10.43
N VAL A 300 -6.90 -13.49 -10.07
CA VAL A 300 -8.32 -13.79 -10.19
C VAL A 300 -8.84 -14.36 -8.88
N ILE A 301 -10.01 -13.88 -8.46
CA ILE A 301 -10.73 -14.45 -7.33
C ILE A 301 -12.15 -14.80 -7.73
N ALA A 302 -12.66 -15.94 -7.24
CA ALA A 302 -14.06 -16.30 -7.39
C ALA A 302 -14.93 -15.45 -6.44
N LEU A 303 -16.10 -15.05 -6.92
CA LEU A 303 -17.06 -14.22 -6.18
C LEU A 303 -18.36 -14.97 -5.88
N LYS A 304 -18.97 -14.64 -4.73
CA LYS A 304 -20.34 -14.98 -4.37
C LYS A 304 -21.05 -13.73 -3.87
N ASN A 305 -22.11 -13.31 -4.54
CA ASN A 305 -22.83 -12.08 -4.19
C ASN A 305 -21.96 -10.81 -4.19
N GLY A 306 -20.96 -10.74 -5.08
CA GLY A 306 -20.04 -9.61 -5.21
C GLY A 306 -18.87 -9.59 -4.24
N GLU A 307 -18.80 -10.51 -3.29
CA GLU A 307 -17.73 -10.68 -2.31
C GLU A 307 -16.87 -11.91 -2.64
N ALA A 308 -15.64 -11.97 -2.09
CA ALA A 308 -14.78 -13.14 -2.23
C ALA A 308 -15.51 -14.41 -1.79
N ALA A 309 -15.52 -15.42 -2.65
CA ALA A 309 -16.22 -16.65 -2.38
C ALA A 309 -15.54 -17.43 -1.26
N LYS A 310 -16.35 -18.18 -0.50
CA LYS A 310 -15.90 -19.16 0.48
C LYS A 310 -16.37 -20.55 0.08
N LEU A 311 -15.67 -21.57 0.52
CA LEU A 311 -16.11 -22.95 0.34
C LEU A 311 -17.43 -23.18 1.06
N GLN A 312 -18.37 -23.80 0.37
CA GLN A 312 -19.67 -24.20 0.92
C GLN A 312 -19.65 -25.69 1.26
N ASP A 313 -20.55 -26.14 2.13
CA ASP A 313 -20.66 -27.53 2.56
C ASP A 313 -20.90 -28.49 1.37
N ASP A 314 -21.49 -28.00 0.29
CA ASP A 314 -21.71 -28.76 -0.95
C ASP A 314 -20.45 -28.87 -1.84
N GLY A 315 -19.33 -28.28 -1.41
CA GLY A 315 -18.06 -28.27 -2.14
C GLY A 315 -17.98 -27.26 -3.28
N THR A 316 -18.89 -26.29 -3.34
CA THR A 316 -18.81 -25.14 -4.27
C THR A 316 -18.16 -23.93 -3.60
N GLY A 317 -17.80 -22.92 -4.37
CA GLY A 317 -17.21 -21.67 -3.88
C GLY A 317 -15.73 -21.55 -4.17
N ALA A 318 -14.90 -21.28 -3.17
CA ALA A 318 -13.46 -21.11 -3.31
C ALA A 318 -12.68 -21.74 -2.16
N ILE A 319 -11.47 -22.21 -2.46
CA ILE A 319 -10.44 -22.59 -1.50
C ILE A 319 -9.28 -21.61 -1.68
N TRP A 320 -8.61 -21.29 -0.58
CA TRP A 320 -7.51 -20.32 -0.53
C TRP A 320 -6.26 -20.97 0.03
N ALA A 321 -5.09 -20.68 -0.54
CA ALA A 321 -3.80 -21.09 0.01
C ALA A 321 -3.13 -19.90 0.69
N ILE A 322 -2.77 -20.04 1.98
CA ILE A 322 -2.23 -18.99 2.84
C ILE A 322 -1.05 -19.53 3.61
N GLY A 323 0.07 -18.83 3.62
CA GLY A 323 1.30 -19.20 4.32
C GLY A 323 2.55 -18.84 3.56
N THR A 324 3.69 -19.31 4.07
CA THR A 324 5.02 -18.98 3.53
C THR A 324 5.49 -19.95 2.49
N GLY A 325 6.45 -19.53 1.67
CA GLY A 325 7.06 -20.32 0.62
C GLY A 325 6.27 -20.39 -0.68
N ILE A 326 5.15 -19.68 -0.80
CA ILE A 326 4.32 -19.59 -2.00
C ILE A 326 3.99 -18.14 -2.34
N GLY A 327 3.86 -17.81 -3.63
CA GLY A 327 3.51 -16.46 -4.10
C GLY A 327 3.42 -16.40 -5.63
N LYS A 328 2.50 -15.58 -6.15
CA LYS A 328 2.32 -15.33 -7.58
C LYS A 328 2.39 -13.83 -7.87
N PRO A 329 3.06 -13.39 -8.92
CA PRO A 329 3.72 -14.14 -9.99
C PRO A 329 5.04 -14.79 -9.56
N SER A 330 5.63 -14.40 -8.42
CA SER A 330 6.78 -15.07 -7.81
C SER A 330 6.80 -14.84 -6.30
N VAL A 331 7.44 -15.73 -5.55
CA VAL A 331 7.66 -15.59 -4.10
C VAL A 331 8.45 -14.31 -3.79
N ALA A 332 9.44 -14.00 -4.62
CA ALA A 332 10.28 -12.81 -4.43
C ALA A 332 9.53 -11.48 -4.54
N LEU A 333 8.50 -11.41 -5.40
CA LEU A 333 7.70 -10.19 -5.59
C LEU A 333 6.48 -10.14 -4.67
N SER A 334 5.88 -11.27 -4.35
CA SER A 334 4.60 -11.35 -3.65
C SER A 334 4.45 -12.67 -2.90
N GLU A 335 5.28 -12.89 -1.87
CA GLU A 335 5.06 -13.99 -0.95
C GLU A 335 3.74 -13.79 -0.20
N VAL A 336 2.89 -14.81 -0.16
CA VAL A 336 1.59 -14.74 0.53
C VAL A 336 1.77 -14.46 2.02
N GLY A 337 2.71 -15.18 2.65
CA GLY A 337 2.89 -15.11 4.09
C GLY A 337 1.64 -15.55 4.87
N TRP A 338 1.64 -15.33 6.16
CA TRP A 338 0.48 -15.58 7.02
C TRP A 338 -0.48 -14.38 7.06
N THR A 339 -0.82 -13.84 5.86
CA THR A 339 -1.74 -12.72 5.67
C THR A 339 -2.89 -13.19 4.77
N PRO A 340 -4.06 -13.51 5.34
CA PRO A 340 -5.17 -14.10 4.57
C PRO A 340 -5.60 -13.27 3.35
N GLU A 341 -5.51 -11.95 3.44
CA GLU A 341 -5.85 -11.02 2.37
C GLU A 341 -4.97 -11.21 1.11
N ASN A 342 -3.75 -11.75 1.29
CA ASN A 342 -2.83 -12.08 0.21
C ASN A 342 -3.02 -13.52 -0.30
N GLY A 343 -3.97 -14.27 0.26
CA GLY A 343 -4.20 -15.67 -0.06
C GLY A 343 -4.45 -15.90 -1.54
N LEU A 344 -3.87 -16.99 -2.08
CA LEU A 344 -4.10 -17.40 -3.46
C LEU A 344 -5.44 -18.12 -3.56
N CYS A 345 -6.37 -17.56 -4.32
CA CYS A 345 -7.61 -18.23 -4.67
C CYS A 345 -7.34 -19.38 -5.62
N MET A 346 -7.83 -20.58 -5.29
CA MET A 346 -7.69 -21.75 -6.12
C MET A 346 -8.83 -21.83 -7.14
N PRO A 347 -8.54 -21.82 -8.44
CA PRO A 347 -9.58 -22.01 -9.45
C PRO A 347 -10.19 -23.42 -9.39
N GLN A 348 -11.49 -23.47 -9.61
CA GLN A 348 -12.23 -24.72 -9.77
C GLN A 348 -12.30 -25.07 -11.26
N LEU A 349 -11.43 -25.99 -11.74
CA LEU A 349 -11.40 -26.37 -13.15
C LEU A 349 -12.43 -27.46 -13.50
N THR A 350 -12.78 -28.27 -12.51
CA THR A 350 -13.88 -29.25 -12.55
C THR A 350 -14.63 -29.17 -11.22
N ALA A 351 -15.89 -29.61 -11.22
CA ALA A 351 -16.73 -29.54 -10.02
C ALA A 351 -16.03 -30.17 -8.80
N LYS A 352 -15.97 -29.40 -7.69
CA LYS A 352 -15.41 -29.81 -6.40
C LYS A 352 -13.91 -30.17 -6.40
N LYS A 353 -13.17 -29.75 -7.43
CA LYS A 353 -11.72 -29.90 -7.51
C LYS A 353 -11.08 -28.55 -7.77
N TYR A 354 -10.24 -28.14 -6.83
CA TYR A 354 -9.56 -26.86 -6.79
C TYR A 354 -8.07 -27.07 -7.06
N GLN A 355 -7.45 -26.18 -7.81
CA GLN A 355 -6.09 -26.39 -8.28
C GLN A 355 -5.23 -25.15 -8.06
N LEU A 356 -3.96 -25.35 -7.72
CA LEU A 356 -2.88 -24.37 -7.87
C LEU A 356 -1.68 -25.05 -8.49
N THR A 357 -1.10 -24.39 -9.46
CA THR A 357 0.14 -24.86 -10.10
C THR A 357 1.25 -23.89 -9.76
N PHE A 358 2.37 -24.44 -9.27
CA PHE A 358 3.56 -23.69 -8.88
C PHE A 358 4.77 -24.13 -9.69
N ILE A 359 5.69 -23.19 -9.90
CA ILE A 359 7.02 -23.42 -10.45
C ILE A 359 7.99 -23.32 -9.27
N ALA A 360 8.64 -24.43 -8.92
CA ALA A 360 9.60 -24.47 -7.83
C ALA A 360 10.82 -23.58 -8.14
N GLY A 361 11.17 -22.69 -7.20
CA GLY A 361 12.19 -21.67 -7.38
C GLY A 361 11.68 -20.37 -8.03
N VAL A 362 10.36 -20.26 -8.32
CA VAL A 362 9.73 -19.03 -8.81
C VAL A 362 8.49 -18.70 -7.98
N THR A 363 7.41 -19.47 -8.15
CA THR A 363 6.13 -19.24 -7.45
C THR A 363 5.98 -20.08 -6.19
N MET A 364 6.95 -20.97 -5.93
CA MET A 364 7.07 -21.77 -4.72
C MET A 364 8.56 -21.96 -4.41
N LYS A 365 8.95 -21.90 -3.12
CA LYS A 365 10.30 -22.24 -2.69
C LYS A 365 10.56 -23.74 -2.90
N VAL A 366 11.82 -24.12 -3.12
CA VAL A 366 12.18 -25.52 -3.42
C VAL A 366 12.20 -26.40 -2.17
N ASP A 367 12.50 -25.84 -1.01
CA ASP A 367 12.83 -26.58 0.22
C ASP A 367 12.22 -25.98 1.49
N ASP A 368 11.55 -24.85 1.42
CA ASP A 368 10.97 -24.16 2.57
C ASP A 368 9.54 -23.69 2.25
N ILE A 369 8.57 -24.58 2.42
CA ILE A 369 7.14 -24.27 2.32
C ILE A 369 6.46 -24.54 3.65
N ASN A 370 5.60 -23.61 4.05
CA ASN A 370 4.72 -23.78 5.21
C ASN A 370 3.44 -22.98 4.96
N PHE A 371 2.42 -23.62 4.42
CA PHE A 371 1.14 -22.98 4.13
C PHE A 371 -0.04 -23.90 4.45
N LYS A 372 -1.24 -23.35 4.46
CA LYS A 372 -2.50 -24.09 4.66
C LYS A 372 -3.51 -23.78 3.59
N PHE A 373 -4.50 -24.67 3.48
CA PHE A 373 -5.72 -24.38 2.74
C PHE A 373 -6.80 -23.84 3.68
N PHE A 374 -7.60 -22.92 3.14
CA PHE A 374 -8.66 -22.24 3.89
C PHE A 374 -9.96 -22.26 3.10
N HIS A 375 -11.09 -22.38 3.81
CA HIS A 375 -12.43 -22.24 3.26
C HIS A 375 -12.78 -20.78 2.94
N ILE A 376 -12.01 -19.83 3.46
CA ILE A 376 -12.24 -18.39 3.37
C ILE A 376 -10.91 -17.65 3.43
N ASN A 377 -10.78 -16.49 2.79
CA ASN A 377 -9.58 -15.65 2.85
C ASN A 377 -9.50 -14.79 4.12
N LYS A 378 -9.76 -15.41 5.28
CA LYS A 378 -9.71 -14.79 6.63
C LYS A 378 -9.30 -15.84 7.64
N TRP A 379 -8.85 -15.38 8.82
CA TRP A 379 -8.55 -16.28 9.95
C TRP A 379 -9.77 -16.99 10.51
N ASP A 380 -10.89 -16.44 10.53
CA ASP A 380 -12.21 -16.75 11.12
C ASP A 380 -12.61 -18.24 11.12
N ASN A 381 -11.77 -19.13 11.68
CA ASN A 381 -11.88 -20.59 11.70
C ASN A 381 -12.03 -21.24 10.31
N GLY A 382 -11.56 -20.58 9.26
CA GLY A 382 -11.63 -21.04 7.87
C GLY A 382 -10.57 -22.07 7.47
N GLU A 383 -9.76 -22.55 8.39
CA GLU A 383 -8.64 -23.46 8.13
C GLU A 383 -9.11 -24.89 7.91
N PHE A 384 -8.55 -25.58 6.89
CA PHE A 384 -8.55 -27.05 6.88
C PHE A 384 -7.59 -27.56 7.95
N LYS A 385 -8.10 -28.27 8.96
CA LYS A 385 -7.28 -28.96 9.94
C LYS A 385 -6.81 -30.29 9.41
N GLY A 386 -5.77 -30.89 10.01
CA GLY A 386 -5.16 -32.11 9.53
C GLY A 386 -6.07 -33.34 9.49
N ASP A 387 -7.19 -33.33 10.20
CA ASP A 387 -8.23 -34.37 10.15
C ASP A 387 -9.27 -34.14 9.02
N ALA A 388 -9.32 -32.93 8.48
CA ALA A 388 -10.24 -32.56 7.40
C ALA A 388 -9.63 -32.72 6.00
N ILE A 389 -8.29 -32.79 5.89
CA ILE A 389 -7.56 -32.96 4.62
C ILE A 389 -6.45 -34.00 4.76
N SER A 390 -6.30 -34.85 3.77
CA SER A 390 -5.26 -35.87 3.74
C SER A 390 -4.49 -35.85 2.42
N THR A 391 -3.28 -36.42 2.42
CA THR A 391 -2.47 -36.59 1.21
C THR A 391 -1.79 -37.95 1.22
N THR A 392 -1.49 -38.48 0.03
CA THR A 392 -0.64 -39.62 -0.18
C THR A 392 0.65 -39.27 -0.94
N SER A 393 0.93 -37.96 -1.02
CA SER A 393 2.16 -37.47 -1.65
C SER A 393 3.39 -37.90 -0.81
N GLU A 394 4.44 -38.33 -1.50
CA GLU A 394 5.74 -38.61 -0.87
C GLU A 394 6.60 -37.34 -0.71
N LEU A 395 6.19 -36.24 -1.33
CA LEU A 395 6.93 -34.96 -1.28
C LEU A 395 6.50 -34.08 -0.10
N VAL A 396 5.22 -34.13 0.29
CA VAL A 396 4.64 -33.21 1.26
C VAL A 396 3.84 -33.94 2.33
N LYS A 397 3.84 -33.39 3.53
CA LYS A 397 3.03 -33.83 4.68
C LYS A 397 2.08 -32.75 5.13
N ILE A 398 1.02 -33.16 5.80
CA ILE A 398 0.05 -32.28 6.45
C ILE A 398 0.13 -32.51 7.96
N SER A 399 0.39 -31.47 8.73
CA SER A 399 0.42 -31.55 10.21
C SER A 399 -0.99 -31.68 10.80
N SER A 400 -1.08 -31.99 12.09
CA SER A 400 -2.35 -32.00 12.82
C SER A 400 -3.11 -30.68 12.76
N ASP A 401 -2.38 -29.56 12.64
CA ASP A 401 -2.96 -28.23 12.49
C ASP A 401 -3.35 -27.89 11.04
N GLY A 402 -3.05 -28.80 10.08
CA GLY A 402 -3.33 -28.61 8.66
C GLY A 402 -2.24 -27.88 7.87
N ASN A 403 -1.08 -27.57 8.48
CA ASN A 403 0.05 -27.00 7.76
C ASN A 403 0.63 -28.00 6.78
N LEU A 404 0.77 -27.58 5.55
CA LEU A 404 1.48 -28.30 4.50
C LEU A 404 2.96 -27.92 4.53
N GLY A 405 3.81 -28.90 4.66
CA GLY A 405 5.27 -28.78 4.61
C GLY A 405 5.87 -29.94 3.81
N LEU A 406 7.17 -29.92 3.62
CA LEU A 406 7.88 -31.01 2.98
C LEU A 406 8.01 -32.23 3.90
N GLU A 407 8.00 -33.44 3.33
CA GLU A 407 8.47 -34.63 4.03
C GLU A 407 9.96 -34.53 4.34
N GLU A 408 10.42 -35.23 5.36
CA GLU A 408 11.81 -35.19 5.78
C GLU A 408 12.77 -35.63 4.64
N GLY A 409 13.76 -34.78 4.34
CA GLY A 409 14.72 -35.00 3.28
C GLY A 409 14.19 -34.78 1.85
N GLN A 410 12.94 -34.35 1.71
CA GLN A 410 12.36 -34.05 0.40
C GLN A 410 12.53 -32.59 0.01
N LYS A 411 12.64 -32.33 -1.28
CA LYS A 411 12.61 -31.00 -1.89
C LYS A 411 11.96 -31.07 -3.27
N PHE A 412 11.43 -29.95 -3.71
CA PHE A 412 10.98 -29.81 -5.08
C PHE A 412 12.17 -29.62 -6.02
N GLU A 413 12.08 -30.15 -7.22
CA GLU A 413 13.10 -29.90 -8.25
C GLU A 413 12.97 -28.46 -8.75
N ARG A 414 14.05 -27.69 -8.73
CA ARG A 414 14.07 -26.30 -9.26
C ARG A 414 13.63 -26.30 -10.73
N GLY A 415 12.71 -25.40 -11.08
CA GLY A 415 12.05 -25.34 -12.39
C GLY A 415 10.97 -26.39 -12.58
N GLY A 416 10.82 -27.37 -11.68
CA GLY A 416 9.70 -28.32 -11.73
C GLY A 416 8.37 -27.60 -11.58
N ILE A 417 7.40 -27.98 -12.42
CA ILE A 417 6.02 -27.47 -12.36
C ILE A 417 5.20 -28.48 -11.57
N TYR A 418 4.70 -28.04 -10.41
CA TYR A 418 3.93 -28.91 -9.51
C TYR A 418 2.49 -28.41 -9.38
N ARG A 419 1.55 -29.34 -9.58
CA ARG A 419 0.12 -29.11 -9.46
C ARG A 419 -0.38 -29.66 -8.14
N PHE A 420 -1.00 -28.80 -7.34
CA PHE A 420 -1.67 -29.10 -6.09
C PHE A 420 -3.17 -29.11 -6.35
N THR A 421 -3.83 -30.24 -6.20
CA THR A 421 -5.27 -30.39 -6.40
C THR A 421 -5.94 -30.78 -5.09
N VAL A 422 -6.86 -29.95 -4.61
CA VAL A 422 -7.73 -30.25 -3.45
C VAL A 422 -9.08 -30.73 -3.95
N ASP A 423 -9.38 -31.99 -3.70
CA ASP A 423 -10.64 -32.65 -4.06
C ASP A 423 -11.58 -32.70 -2.82
N VAL A 424 -12.66 -31.97 -2.88
CA VAL A 424 -13.71 -31.93 -1.84
C VAL A 424 -15.00 -32.64 -2.27
N THR A 425 -14.90 -33.60 -3.19
CA THR A 425 -16.07 -34.39 -3.63
C THR A 425 -16.74 -35.16 -2.47
N LYS A 426 -15.96 -35.52 -1.44
CA LYS A 426 -16.43 -36.19 -0.23
C LYS A 426 -16.79 -35.22 0.91
N GLY A 427 -16.90 -33.92 0.61
CA GLY A 427 -17.13 -32.85 1.57
C GLY A 427 -15.84 -32.18 2.05
N ASP A 428 -16.01 -31.06 2.73
CA ASP A 428 -14.92 -30.19 3.24
C ASP A 428 -14.15 -30.81 4.42
N THR A 429 -14.72 -31.79 5.10
CA THR A 429 -14.10 -32.53 6.23
C THR A 429 -13.36 -33.81 5.79
N LYS A 430 -13.34 -34.12 4.50
CA LYS A 430 -12.70 -35.29 3.93
C LYS A 430 -12.00 -34.95 2.59
N ALA A 431 -11.37 -33.80 2.54
CA ALA A 431 -10.64 -33.33 1.39
C ALA A 431 -9.40 -34.22 1.13
N VAL A 432 -9.03 -34.35 -0.12
CA VAL A 432 -7.83 -35.08 -0.54
C VAL A 432 -6.95 -34.14 -1.35
N LEU A 433 -5.71 -33.97 -0.90
CA LEU A 433 -4.67 -33.24 -1.63
C LEU A 433 -3.87 -34.21 -2.49
N THR A 434 -3.76 -33.91 -3.77
CA THR A 434 -2.83 -34.56 -4.71
C THR A 434 -1.78 -33.54 -5.13
N VAL A 435 -0.51 -33.94 -5.14
CA VAL A 435 0.62 -33.15 -5.63
C VAL A 435 1.30 -33.91 -6.74
N GLU A 436 1.31 -33.33 -7.95
CA GLU A 436 1.84 -33.95 -9.16
C GLU A 436 2.85 -33.04 -9.84
N LYS A 437 4.01 -33.59 -10.25
CA LYS A 437 4.92 -32.89 -11.17
C LYS A 437 4.37 -33.03 -12.58
N VAL A 438 3.94 -31.91 -13.17
CA VAL A 438 3.28 -31.89 -14.50
C VAL A 438 4.17 -31.34 -15.61
N GLY A 439 5.36 -30.85 -15.26
CA GLY A 439 6.30 -30.34 -16.25
C GLY A 439 7.58 -29.81 -15.62
N LYS A 440 8.37 -29.17 -16.46
CA LYS A 440 9.60 -28.46 -16.05
C LYS A 440 9.84 -27.28 -16.99
N VAL A 441 10.32 -26.18 -16.44
CA VAL A 441 10.86 -25.02 -17.16
C VAL A 441 12.34 -24.87 -16.86
N ASP A 442 13.10 -24.42 -17.85
CA ASP A 442 14.49 -24.08 -17.64
C ASP A 442 14.54 -22.69 -16.99
N LEU A 443 15.04 -22.64 -15.77
CA LEU A 443 15.26 -21.40 -15.06
C LEU A 443 16.71 -20.94 -15.25
N PRO A 444 16.95 -19.64 -15.40
CA PRO A 444 18.31 -19.12 -15.38
C PRO A 444 19.00 -19.51 -14.07
N ALA A 445 20.31 -19.68 -14.12
CA ALA A 445 21.11 -19.91 -12.93
C ALA A 445 20.81 -18.83 -11.88
N PRO A 446 20.69 -19.16 -10.59
CA PRO A 446 20.41 -18.17 -9.56
C PRO A 446 21.54 -17.13 -9.48
N ASP A 447 21.17 -15.89 -9.19
CA ASP A 447 22.14 -14.86 -8.90
C ASP A 447 22.72 -15.11 -7.49
N ILE A 448 23.97 -15.54 -7.43
CA ILE A 448 24.70 -15.75 -6.17
C ILE A 448 25.56 -14.51 -5.89
N PHE A 449 25.49 -14.02 -4.67
CA PHE A 449 26.31 -12.92 -4.19
C PHE A 449 27.24 -13.40 -3.06
N PHE A 450 28.49 -13.01 -3.17
CA PHE A 450 29.50 -13.21 -2.13
C PHE A 450 29.86 -11.83 -1.55
N GLY A 451 29.31 -11.52 -0.40
CA GLY A 451 29.27 -10.14 0.09
C GLY A 451 28.34 -9.28 -0.77
N ASN A 452 28.87 -8.19 -1.31
CA ASN A 452 28.13 -7.30 -2.22
C ASN A 452 28.35 -7.59 -3.71
N ASP A 453 29.25 -8.53 -4.04
CA ASP A 453 29.62 -8.83 -5.41
C ASP A 453 28.81 -10.01 -5.95
N LYS A 454 28.17 -9.77 -7.07
CA LYS A 454 27.51 -10.83 -7.83
C LYS A 454 28.56 -11.77 -8.42
N MET A 455 28.43 -13.07 -8.15
CA MET A 455 29.34 -14.06 -8.73
C MET A 455 29.04 -14.30 -10.19
N GLU A 456 30.09 -14.46 -10.98
CA GLU A 456 29.98 -14.81 -12.40
C GLU A 456 29.74 -16.32 -12.56
N VAL A 457 28.76 -16.69 -13.39
CA VAL A 457 28.51 -18.08 -13.76
C VAL A 457 29.56 -18.50 -14.77
N THR A 458 30.40 -19.46 -14.42
CA THR A 458 31.49 -19.94 -15.29
C THR A 458 31.20 -21.27 -15.94
N ASP A 459 30.33 -22.08 -15.34
CA ASP A 459 29.82 -23.36 -15.88
C ASP A 459 28.53 -23.73 -15.16
N THR A 460 27.92 -24.86 -15.51
CA THR A 460 26.71 -25.34 -14.81
C THR A 460 26.99 -25.50 -13.33
N ASP A 461 26.22 -24.76 -12.53
CA ASP A 461 26.32 -24.71 -11.06
C ASP A 461 27.70 -24.30 -10.50
N ILE A 462 28.56 -23.67 -11.33
CA ILE A 462 29.86 -23.16 -10.92
C ILE A 462 29.87 -21.63 -10.99
N TYR A 463 30.11 -21.03 -9.85
CA TYR A 463 30.12 -19.57 -9.67
C TYR A 463 31.49 -19.10 -9.21
N LYS A 464 31.98 -18.02 -9.73
CA LYS A 464 33.28 -17.43 -9.38
C LYS A 464 33.13 -15.94 -9.01
N SER A 465 33.83 -15.53 -7.95
CA SER A 465 34.05 -14.14 -7.61
C SER A 465 35.54 -13.95 -7.32
N GLU A 466 36.10 -12.81 -7.74
CA GLU A 466 37.48 -12.43 -7.43
C GLU A 466 37.48 -11.18 -6.55
N GLN A 467 37.74 -11.37 -5.27
CA GLN A 467 37.74 -10.30 -4.28
C GLN A 467 38.98 -10.39 -3.39
N ALA A 468 39.39 -9.24 -2.86
CA ALA A 468 40.43 -9.20 -1.83
C ALA A 468 39.76 -9.23 -0.44
N PHE A 469 40.23 -10.11 0.43
CA PHE A 469 39.74 -10.27 1.79
C PHE A 469 40.76 -9.89 2.80
N THR A 470 40.30 -9.44 3.98
CA THR A 470 41.13 -9.27 5.19
C THR A 470 40.81 -10.38 6.19
N GLN A 471 41.84 -10.80 6.91
CA GLN A 471 41.67 -11.83 7.96
C GLN A 471 40.58 -11.41 8.96
N GLY A 472 39.63 -12.32 9.24
CA GLY A 472 38.50 -12.07 10.13
C GLY A 472 37.33 -11.26 9.50
N GLN A 473 37.39 -10.98 8.22
CA GLN A 473 36.27 -10.33 7.53
C GLN A 473 35.04 -11.24 7.49
N MET A 474 33.90 -10.71 7.93
CA MET A 474 32.61 -11.39 7.78
C MET A 474 32.10 -11.26 6.36
N ILE A 475 31.66 -12.37 5.77
CA ILE A 475 31.13 -12.42 4.41
C ILE A 475 29.76 -13.10 4.45
N THR A 476 28.77 -12.45 3.86
CA THR A 476 27.45 -13.03 3.69
C THR A 476 27.34 -13.62 2.29
N VAL A 477 26.92 -14.87 2.17
CA VAL A 477 26.61 -15.48 0.88
C VAL A 477 25.09 -15.53 0.74
N THR A 478 24.56 -15.03 -0.39
CA THR A 478 23.13 -15.01 -0.68
C THR A 478 22.84 -15.56 -2.08
N GLY A 479 21.61 -15.98 -2.31
CA GLY A 479 21.18 -16.58 -3.58
C GLY A 479 21.46 -18.08 -3.67
N ILE A 480 21.91 -18.71 -2.60
CA ILE A 480 22.12 -20.15 -2.49
C ILE A 480 21.05 -20.72 -1.57
N ASP A 481 20.33 -21.71 -2.08
CA ASP A 481 19.40 -22.50 -1.26
C ASP A 481 20.22 -23.45 -0.35
N ASN A 482 19.81 -23.58 0.90
CA ASN A 482 20.44 -24.49 1.87
C ASN A 482 21.96 -24.31 2.06
N LEU A 483 22.44 -23.07 2.15
CA LEU A 483 23.86 -22.79 2.41
C LEU A 483 24.39 -23.58 3.61
N ASN A 484 23.53 -23.96 4.57
CA ASN A 484 23.89 -24.77 5.73
C ASN A 484 24.34 -26.19 5.40
N GLU A 485 23.91 -26.74 4.27
CA GLU A 485 24.28 -28.07 3.77
C GLU A 485 25.54 -28.05 2.90
N TRP A 486 26.01 -26.86 2.56
CA TRP A 486 27.22 -26.72 1.74
C TRP A 486 28.47 -26.98 2.57
N TRP A 487 29.39 -27.74 1.99
CA TRP A 487 30.72 -27.86 2.54
C TRP A 487 31.48 -26.55 2.32
N ILE A 488 32.01 -26.00 3.41
CA ILE A 488 32.84 -24.79 3.40
C ILE A 488 34.26 -25.22 3.79
N ASP A 489 35.24 -24.81 2.98
CA ASP A 489 36.65 -25.16 3.26
C ASP A 489 37.11 -24.48 4.57
N PRO A 490 37.41 -25.28 5.62
CA PRO A 490 37.74 -24.74 6.93
C PRO A 490 39.12 -24.08 7.00
N ASP A 491 39.99 -24.31 5.98
CA ASP A 491 41.28 -23.65 5.90
C ASP A 491 41.16 -22.18 5.47
N PHE A 492 40.05 -21.79 4.87
CA PHE A 492 39.80 -20.44 4.37
C PHE A 492 38.65 -19.75 5.07
N PHE A 493 37.64 -20.47 5.53
CA PHE A 493 36.43 -19.90 6.11
C PHE A 493 35.97 -20.63 7.37
N GLU A 494 35.51 -19.84 8.36
CA GLU A 494 34.83 -20.35 9.54
C GLU A 494 33.32 -20.04 9.39
N LYS A 495 32.48 -21.08 9.44
CA LYS A 495 31.03 -20.94 9.37
C LYS A 495 30.50 -20.48 10.73
N GLN A 496 29.77 -19.39 10.76
CA GLN A 496 29.12 -18.85 11.95
C GLN A 496 27.60 -19.10 11.94
#